data_8b04a1679630d1b2882b0d770cb34be5
#
_entry.id   8b04a1679630d1b2882b0d770cb34be5
#
_cell.length_a   1.000
_cell.length_b   1.000
_cell.length_c   1.000
_cell.angle_alpha   90.00
_cell.angle_beta   90.00
_cell.angle_gamma   90.00
#
_symmetry.space_group_name_H-M   'P 1'
#
loop_
_entity.id
_entity.type
_entity.pdbx_description
1 polymer ?
#
loop_
_entity_poly.entity_id
_entity_poly.type
_entity_poly.pdbx_seq_one_letter_code
_entity_poly.pdbx_strand_id
1 'polypeptide(L)'
;MSATIWSILPPVIAIVLALITKEVYMSLLIGILSGSFLYTLGLGLSKVETGISTVETTFQIMGDKIGGNADILIFLVLLGILVALITKSGASKAYGEWASKSIKSKKGSLLATAALGIVIFVDDYFNCLTVGTVMRPVTDRYKVTRAKLAYIIDSTAAPICIIAPISSWAAKNQRLLPSWKSVQ
;
A
#
# COMPACT_ATOMS: atom_id res chain seq x y z
N MET A 1 21.98 -15.77 11.81
CA MET A 1 21.13 -16.01 12.98
C MET A 1 20.09 -17.04 12.62
N SER A 2 20.06 -18.16 13.31
CA SER A 2 19.00 -19.15 13.17
C SER A 2 17.66 -18.50 13.52
N ALA A 3 16.65 -18.73 12.67
CA ALA A 3 15.29 -18.27 12.92
C ALA A 3 14.79 -18.86 14.25
N THR A 4 14.86 -18.08 15.30
CA THR A 4 14.43 -18.46 16.64
C THR A 4 12.96 -18.04 16.78
N ILE A 5 12.18 -18.78 17.57
CA ILE A 5 10.78 -18.46 17.87
C ILE A 5 10.61 -17.00 18.34
N TRP A 6 11.60 -16.44 19.00
CA TRP A 6 11.67 -15.05 19.42
C TRP A 6 11.62 -14.03 18.29
N SER A 7 11.97 -14.41 17.04
CA SER A 7 11.89 -13.53 15.86
C SER A 7 10.45 -13.20 15.45
N ILE A 8 9.47 -13.97 15.94
CA ILE A 8 8.04 -13.76 15.67
C ILE A 8 7.45 -12.71 16.64
N LEU A 9 8.11 -12.46 17.77
CA LEU A 9 7.60 -11.58 18.81
C LEU A 9 7.37 -10.13 18.34
N PRO A 10 8.30 -9.45 17.65
CA PRO A 10 8.11 -8.09 17.18
C PRO A 10 6.89 -7.88 16.25
N PRO A 11 6.67 -8.72 15.20
CA PRO A 11 5.46 -8.63 14.39
C PRO A 11 4.18 -8.85 15.18
N VAL A 12 4.17 -9.80 16.12
CA VAL A 12 2.99 -10.07 16.97
C VAL A 12 2.69 -8.87 17.86
N ILE A 13 3.72 -8.26 18.49
CA ILE A 13 3.55 -7.05 19.31
C ILE A 13 2.94 -5.93 18.45
N ALA A 14 3.45 -5.69 17.24
CA ALA A 14 2.95 -4.65 16.35
C ALA A 14 1.46 -4.88 15.99
N ILE A 15 1.08 -6.12 15.65
CA ILE A 15 -0.30 -6.46 15.28
C ILE A 15 -1.24 -6.31 16.49
N VAL A 16 -0.87 -6.86 17.65
CA VAL A 16 -1.70 -6.79 18.86
C VAL A 16 -1.89 -5.34 19.30
N LEU A 17 -0.82 -4.53 19.31
CA LEU A 17 -0.91 -3.11 19.62
C LEU A 17 -1.79 -2.36 18.61
N ALA A 18 -1.66 -2.63 17.31
CA ALA A 18 -2.49 -1.99 16.29
C ALA A 18 -3.99 -2.30 16.47
N LEU A 19 -4.33 -3.53 16.87
CA LEU A 19 -5.70 -3.94 17.13
C LEU A 19 -6.28 -3.29 18.40
N ILE A 20 -5.47 -3.13 19.46
CA ILE A 20 -5.89 -2.55 20.73
C ILE A 20 -5.99 -1.02 20.63
N THR A 21 -4.93 -0.38 20.13
CA THR A 21 -4.84 1.10 20.10
C THR A 21 -5.57 1.72 18.91
N LYS A 22 -5.82 0.94 17.84
CA LYS A 22 -6.30 1.39 16.52
C LYS A 22 -5.36 2.40 15.85
N GLU A 23 -4.12 2.50 16.35
CA GLU A 23 -3.07 3.40 15.86
C GLU A 23 -1.97 2.57 15.22
N VAL A 24 -1.95 2.52 13.88
CA VAL A 24 -1.04 1.66 13.11
C VAL A 24 0.40 2.17 13.18
N TYR A 25 0.61 3.48 13.05
CA TYR A 25 1.97 4.06 12.97
C TYR A 25 2.76 3.83 14.25
N MET A 26 2.17 4.13 15.42
CA MET A 26 2.82 3.94 16.72
C MET A 26 3.06 2.46 17.02
N SER A 27 2.11 1.61 16.63
CA SER A 27 2.24 0.16 16.82
C SER A 27 3.37 -0.43 15.97
N LEU A 28 3.54 0.01 14.74
CA LEU A 28 4.64 -0.38 13.87
C LEU A 28 5.99 0.12 14.40
N LEU A 29 6.05 1.36 14.89
CA LEU A 29 7.27 1.92 15.49
C LEU A 29 7.72 1.09 16.69
N ILE A 30 6.79 0.74 17.60
CA ILE A 30 7.07 -0.12 18.76
C ILE A 30 7.50 -1.52 18.30
N GLY A 31 6.88 -2.06 17.25
CA GLY A 31 7.28 -3.33 16.64
C GLY A 31 8.73 -3.30 16.13
N ILE A 32 9.12 -2.24 15.41
CA ILE A 32 10.49 -2.07 14.91
C ILE A 32 11.48 -1.92 16.07
N LEU A 33 11.15 -1.09 17.07
CA LEU A 33 11.97 -0.92 18.27
C LEU A 33 12.16 -2.23 19.01
N SER A 34 11.11 -3.01 19.20
CA SER A 34 11.19 -4.33 19.86
C SER A 34 12.05 -5.32 19.06
N GLY A 35 11.98 -5.28 17.74
CA GLY A 35 12.83 -6.09 16.86
C GLY A 35 14.30 -5.70 16.95
N SER A 36 14.60 -4.41 16.89
CA SER A 36 15.95 -3.86 17.05
C SER A 36 16.53 -4.20 18.43
N PHE A 37 15.71 -4.10 19.48
CA PHE A 37 16.11 -4.46 20.84
C PHE A 37 16.47 -5.95 20.98
N LEU A 38 15.65 -6.85 20.44
CA LEU A 38 15.97 -8.27 20.44
C LEU A 38 17.23 -8.60 19.64
N TYR A 39 17.45 -7.87 18.55
CA TYR A 39 18.66 -8.01 17.75
C TYR A 39 19.91 -7.59 18.54
N THR A 40 19.88 -6.42 19.17
CA THR A 40 21.03 -5.89 19.95
C THR A 40 21.30 -6.68 21.24
N LEU A 41 20.26 -7.22 21.89
CA LEU A 41 20.42 -8.17 23.00
C LEU A 41 21.20 -9.42 22.57
N GLY A 42 20.98 -9.90 21.35
CA GLY A 42 21.71 -11.04 20.79
C GLY A 42 23.18 -10.79 20.54
N LEU A 43 23.63 -9.52 20.55
CA LEU A 43 25.04 -9.13 20.41
C LEU A 43 25.83 -9.19 21.71
N GLY A 44 25.16 -9.39 22.87
CA GLY A 44 25.82 -9.52 24.18
C GLY A 44 26.43 -8.22 24.73
N LEU A 45 25.92 -7.06 24.31
CA LEU A 45 26.39 -5.73 24.74
C LEU A 45 25.97 -5.41 26.18
N SER A 46 26.62 -4.45 26.81
CA SER A 46 26.21 -3.92 28.14
C SER A 46 24.82 -3.28 28.05
N LYS A 47 24.10 -3.16 29.18
CA LYS A 47 22.70 -2.65 29.17
C LYS A 47 22.58 -1.23 28.57
N VAL A 48 23.56 -0.37 28.82
CA VAL A 48 23.57 1.00 28.28
C VAL A 48 23.87 1.00 26.79
N GLU A 49 24.85 0.24 26.34
CA GLU A 49 25.21 0.06 24.95
C GLU A 49 24.07 -0.57 24.15
N THR A 50 23.36 -1.55 24.72
CA THR A 50 22.16 -2.16 24.10
C THR A 50 21.10 -1.10 23.84
N GLY A 51 20.83 -0.19 24.77
CA GLY A 51 19.85 0.89 24.59
C GLY A 51 20.21 1.83 23.44
N ILE A 52 21.46 2.30 23.42
CA ILE A 52 21.95 3.21 22.38
C ILE A 52 21.94 2.50 21.01
N SER A 53 22.48 1.29 20.93
CA SER A 53 22.53 0.50 19.71
C SER A 53 21.14 0.12 19.19
N THR A 54 20.13 -0.04 20.05
CA THR A 54 18.74 -0.28 19.64
C THR A 54 18.20 0.92 18.87
N VAL A 55 18.39 2.12 19.38
CA VAL A 55 17.93 3.35 18.71
C VAL A 55 18.68 3.55 17.39
N GLU A 56 20.00 3.44 17.41
CA GLU A 56 20.84 3.55 16.21
C GLU A 56 20.42 2.53 15.13
N THR A 57 20.29 1.25 15.49
CA THR A 57 19.85 0.19 14.58
C THR A 57 18.46 0.47 14.04
N THR A 58 17.54 1.00 14.85
CA THR A 58 16.19 1.37 14.39
C THR A 58 16.25 2.43 13.32
N PHE A 59 16.99 3.53 13.53
CA PHE A 59 17.13 4.58 12.54
C PHE A 59 17.86 4.11 11.29
N GLN A 60 18.85 3.25 11.43
CA GLN A 60 19.59 2.68 10.31
C GLN A 60 18.68 1.80 9.45
N ILE A 61 17.90 0.90 10.05
CA ILE A 61 16.91 0.06 9.32
C ILE A 61 15.87 0.94 8.62
N MET A 62 15.36 1.98 9.28
CA MET A 62 14.41 2.90 8.68
C MET A 62 15.02 3.64 7.49
N GLY A 63 16.24 4.17 7.64
CA GLY A 63 16.97 4.86 6.58
C GLY A 63 17.23 3.96 5.36
N ASP A 64 17.71 2.75 5.59
CA ASP A 64 17.97 1.77 4.53
C ASP A 64 16.69 1.39 3.79
N LYS A 65 15.58 1.22 4.51
CA LYS A 65 14.28 0.90 3.91
C LYS A 65 13.71 2.06 3.11
N ILE A 66 13.86 3.29 3.57
CA ILE A 66 13.46 4.50 2.82
C ILE A 66 14.33 4.62 1.57
N GLY A 67 15.65 4.53 1.70
CA GLY A 67 16.58 4.61 0.57
C GLY A 67 16.34 3.50 -0.47
N GLY A 68 16.17 2.27 -0.02
CA GLY A 68 15.90 1.12 -0.89
C GLY A 68 14.53 1.14 -1.59
N ASN A 69 13.60 1.99 -1.15
CA ASN A 69 12.27 2.17 -1.75
C ASN A 69 12.04 3.60 -2.26
N ALA A 70 13.08 4.37 -2.49
CA ALA A 70 13.00 5.77 -2.94
C ALA A 70 12.19 5.90 -4.25
N ASP A 71 12.34 4.96 -5.17
CA ASP A 71 11.59 4.93 -6.43
C ASP A 71 10.07 4.90 -6.20
N ILE A 72 9.61 4.11 -5.23
CA ILE A 72 8.19 4.02 -4.86
C ILE A 72 7.71 5.33 -4.27
N LEU A 73 8.51 5.98 -3.41
CA LEU A 73 8.15 7.27 -2.81
C LEU A 73 8.02 8.36 -3.87
N ILE A 74 8.98 8.45 -4.80
CA ILE A 74 8.95 9.39 -5.92
C ILE A 74 7.71 9.12 -6.78
N PHE A 75 7.45 7.85 -7.13
CA PHE A 75 6.28 7.45 -7.90
C PHE A 75 4.97 7.89 -7.22
N LEU A 76 4.81 7.66 -5.92
CA LEU A 76 3.61 8.06 -5.17
C LEU A 76 3.41 9.58 -5.14
N VAL A 77 4.49 10.36 -5.01
CA VAL A 77 4.42 11.84 -5.07
C VAL A 77 3.99 12.30 -6.45
N LEU A 78 4.60 11.79 -7.52
CA LEU A 78 4.24 12.14 -8.90
C LEU A 78 2.79 11.73 -9.20
N LEU A 79 2.37 10.56 -8.75
CA LEU A 79 1.00 10.09 -8.88
C LEU A 79 0.01 11.00 -8.15
N GLY A 80 0.32 11.42 -6.92
CA GLY A 80 -0.48 12.37 -6.16
C GLY A 80 -0.65 13.71 -6.87
N ILE A 81 0.44 14.23 -7.47
CA ILE A 81 0.40 15.44 -8.28
C ILE A 81 -0.50 15.26 -9.51
N LEU A 82 -0.37 14.14 -10.23
CA LEU A 82 -1.19 13.82 -11.39
C LEU A 82 -2.69 13.79 -11.03
N VAL A 83 -3.05 13.07 -9.96
CA VAL A 83 -4.45 12.98 -9.49
C VAL A 83 -4.98 14.36 -9.05
N ALA A 84 -4.14 15.18 -8.40
CA ALA A 84 -4.52 16.54 -8.03
C ALA A 84 -4.79 17.42 -9.26
N LEU A 85 -3.96 17.30 -10.30
CA LEU A 85 -4.16 18.02 -11.58
C LEU A 85 -5.44 17.58 -12.29
N ILE A 86 -5.72 16.27 -12.38
CA ILE A 86 -6.95 15.71 -12.95
C ILE A 86 -8.18 16.24 -12.18
N THR A 87 -8.09 16.31 -10.85
CA THR A 87 -9.18 16.82 -10.04
C THR A 87 -9.39 18.32 -10.24
N LYS A 88 -8.32 19.11 -10.27
CA LYS A 88 -8.37 20.55 -10.49
C LYS A 88 -8.82 20.93 -11.90
N SER A 89 -8.50 20.14 -12.91
CA SER A 89 -8.95 20.37 -14.29
C SER A 89 -10.47 20.16 -14.49
N GLY A 90 -11.17 19.65 -13.48
CA GLY A 90 -12.60 19.33 -13.57
C GLY A 90 -12.89 18.03 -14.33
N ALA A 91 -11.87 17.31 -14.78
CA ALA A 91 -12.04 16.07 -15.55
C ALA A 91 -12.84 15.01 -14.79
N SER A 92 -12.63 14.88 -13.48
CA SER A 92 -13.41 13.95 -12.64
C SER A 92 -14.91 14.30 -12.62
N LYS A 93 -15.25 15.59 -12.62
CA LYS A 93 -16.63 16.07 -12.66
C LYS A 93 -17.26 15.80 -14.04
N ALA A 94 -16.57 16.16 -15.10
CA ALA A 94 -16.99 15.91 -16.48
C ALA A 94 -17.24 14.42 -16.74
N TYR A 95 -16.33 13.56 -16.27
CA TYR A 95 -16.51 12.11 -16.34
C TYR A 95 -17.75 11.66 -15.53
N GLY A 96 -17.92 12.19 -14.32
CA GLY A 96 -19.08 11.89 -13.49
C GLY A 96 -20.41 12.25 -14.16
N GLU A 97 -20.47 13.38 -14.83
CA GLU A 97 -21.64 13.83 -15.62
C GLU A 97 -21.89 12.91 -16.83
N TRP A 98 -20.85 12.55 -17.57
CA TRP A 98 -20.95 11.61 -18.68
C TRP A 98 -21.36 10.21 -18.22
N ALA A 99 -20.72 9.66 -17.21
CA ALA A 99 -21.02 8.35 -16.64
C ALA A 99 -22.45 8.28 -16.08
N SER A 100 -22.95 9.38 -15.54
CA SER A 100 -24.30 9.44 -15.00
C SER A 100 -25.42 9.35 -16.06
N LYS A 101 -25.09 9.61 -17.32
CA LYS A 101 -26.02 9.41 -18.45
C LYS A 101 -26.18 7.92 -18.78
N SER A 102 -25.10 7.15 -18.64
CA SER A 102 -25.07 5.72 -18.93
C SER A 102 -25.44 4.85 -17.72
N ILE A 103 -25.09 5.29 -16.52
CA ILE A 103 -25.34 4.57 -15.26
C ILE A 103 -26.67 5.08 -14.68
N LYS A 104 -27.66 4.22 -14.62
CA LYS A 104 -29.03 4.57 -14.17
C LYS A 104 -29.44 3.96 -12.82
N SER A 105 -28.54 3.21 -12.17
CA SER A 105 -28.86 2.51 -10.92
C SER A 105 -27.67 2.42 -9.97
N LYS A 106 -28.00 2.22 -8.68
CA LYS A 106 -26.99 1.96 -7.62
C LYS A 106 -26.13 0.73 -7.93
N LYS A 107 -26.76 -0.36 -8.42
CA LYS A 107 -26.03 -1.57 -8.83
C LYS A 107 -25.12 -1.31 -10.02
N GLY A 108 -25.60 -0.54 -11.00
CA GLY A 108 -24.82 -0.13 -12.17
C GLY A 108 -23.60 0.70 -11.78
N SER A 109 -23.70 1.61 -10.81
CA SER A 109 -22.55 2.39 -10.35
C SER A 109 -21.48 1.52 -9.66
N LEU A 110 -21.88 0.50 -8.91
CA LEU A 110 -20.95 -0.43 -8.28
C LEU A 110 -20.26 -1.35 -9.31
N LEU A 111 -21.03 -1.86 -10.29
CA LEU A 111 -20.47 -2.65 -11.40
C LEU A 111 -19.52 -1.84 -12.26
N ALA A 112 -19.86 -0.59 -12.59
CA ALA A 112 -18.97 0.31 -13.33
C ALA A 112 -17.69 0.60 -12.58
N THR A 113 -17.76 0.77 -11.23
CA THR A 113 -16.57 0.92 -10.38
C THR A 113 -15.68 -0.31 -10.46
N ALA A 114 -16.26 -1.49 -10.31
CA ALA A 114 -15.50 -2.74 -10.39
C ALA A 114 -14.91 -2.96 -11.80
N ALA A 115 -15.67 -2.71 -12.85
CA ALA A 115 -15.19 -2.83 -14.23
C ALA A 115 -14.02 -1.87 -14.52
N LEU A 116 -14.12 -0.61 -14.05
CA LEU A 116 -13.04 0.37 -14.17
C LEU A 116 -11.79 -0.07 -13.38
N GLY A 117 -11.98 -0.63 -12.18
CA GLY A 117 -10.91 -1.20 -11.37
C GLY A 117 -10.20 -2.37 -12.06
N ILE A 118 -10.94 -3.20 -12.80
CA ILE A 118 -10.36 -4.30 -13.59
C ILE A 118 -9.59 -3.77 -14.81
N VAL A 119 -10.09 -2.74 -15.48
CA VAL A 119 -9.42 -2.16 -16.67
C VAL A 119 -8.12 -1.45 -16.30
N ILE A 120 -8.05 -0.80 -15.13
CA ILE A 120 -6.85 -0.12 -14.65
C ILE A 120 -6.00 -1.10 -13.83
N PHE A 121 -5.42 -2.10 -14.46
CA PHE A 121 -4.67 -3.17 -13.77
C PHE A 121 -3.15 -2.94 -13.69
N VAL A 122 -2.66 -1.81 -14.18
CA VAL A 122 -1.21 -1.54 -14.30
C VAL A 122 -0.53 -1.42 -12.94
N ASP A 123 -1.18 -0.72 -12.01
CA ASP A 123 -0.67 -0.47 -10.67
C ASP A 123 -1.83 -0.30 -9.68
N ASP A 124 -1.72 -0.87 -8.49
CA ASP A 124 -2.77 -0.87 -7.46
C ASP A 124 -2.97 0.51 -6.83
N TYR A 125 -1.91 1.27 -6.59
CA TYR A 125 -2.02 2.65 -6.06
C TYR A 125 -2.67 3.57 -7.09
N PHE A 126 -2.25 3.47 -8.35
CA PHE A 126 -2.85 4.23 -9.45
C PHE A 126 -4.32 3.88 -9.62
N ASN A 127 -4.66 2.59 -9.56
CA ASN A 127 -6.03 2.11 -9.60
C ASN A 127 -6.87 2.72 -8.47
N CYS A 128 -6.45 2.55 -7.22
CA CYS A 128 -7.18 3.05 -6.06
C CYS A 128 -7.43 4.56 -6.13
N LEU A 129 -6.41 5.35 -6.45
CA LEU A 129 -6.51 6.80 -6.50
C LEU A 129 -7.36 7.27 -7.69
N THR A 130 -7.17 6.69 -8.88
CA THR A 130 -7.86 7.09 -10.09
C THR A 130 -9.33 6.67 -10.04
N VAL A 131 -9.61 5.39 -9.79
CA VAL A 131 -10.99 4.89 -9.71
C VAL A 131 -11.75 5.58 -8.56
N GLY A 132 -11.09 5.76 -7.41
CA GLY A 132 -11.66 6.46 -6.27
C GLY A 132 -12.05 7.90 -6.60
N THR A 133 -11.19 8.64 -7.25
CA THR A 133 -11.43 10.04 -7.62
C THR A 133 -12.50 10.17 -8.70
N VAL A 134 -12.43 9.32 -9.73
CA VAL A 134 -13.32 9.38 -10.90
C VAL A 134 -14.73 8.86 -10.58
N MET A 135 -14.85 7.78 -9.80
CA MET A 135 -16.15 7.17 -9.48
C MET A 135 -16.86 7.84 -8.30
N ARG A 136 -16.16 8.66 -7.52
CA ARG A 136 -16.71 9.36 -6.38
C ARG A 136 -17.96 10.19 -6.71
N PRO A 137 -17.97 11.08 -7.74
CA PRO A 137 -19.14 11.85 -8.11
C PRO A 137 -20.34 10.97 -8.52
N VAL A 138 -20.04 9.85 -9.23
CA VAL A 138 -21.07 8.91 -9.70
C VAL A 138 -21.71 8.18 -8.51
N THR A 139 -20.90 7.64 -7.61
CA THR A 139 -21.39 6.88 -6.43
C THR A 139 -22.13 7.77 -5.43
N ASP A 140 -21.74 9.04 -5.28
CA ASP A 140 -22.43 10.01 -4.43
C ASP A 140 -23.85 10.27 -4.92
N ARG A 141 -24.03 10.40 -6.22
CA ARG A 141 -25.35 10.60 -6.82
C ARG A 141 -26.33 9.45 -6.49
N TYR A 142 -25.81 8.22 -6.39
CA TYR A 142 -26.61 7.03 -6.04
C TYR A 142 -26.58 6.68 -4.55
N LYS A 143 -26.12 7.61 -3.70
CA LYS A 143 -26.05 7.42 -2.23
C LYS A 143 -25.34 6.13 -1.83
N VAL A 144 -24.26 5.81 -2.53
CA VAL A 144 -23.35 4.72 -2.15
C VAL A 144 -22.42 5.23 -1.06
N THR A 145 -22.30 4.47 0.04
CA THR A 145 -21.42 4.84 1.14
C THR A 145 -19.95 4.79 0.73
N ARG A 146 -19.13 5.67 1.29
CA ARG A 146 -17.69 5.72 1.04
C ARG A 146 -16.99 4.40 1.36
N ALA A 147 -17.41 3.77 2.47
CA ALA A 147 -16.87 2.46 2.85
C ALA A 147 -17.14 1.39 1.80
N LYS A 148 -18.33 1.40 1.16
CA LYS A 148 -18.65 0.43 0.11
C LYS A 148 -17.89 0.72 -1.18
N LEU A 149 -17.68 1.98 -1.53
CA LEU A 149 -16.83 2.37 -2.65
C LEU A 149 -15.39 1.90 -2.41
N ALA A 150 -14.82 2.22 -1.25
CA ALA A 150 -13.47 1.81 -0.87
C ALA A 150 -13.30 0.30 -0.89
N TYR A 151 -14.26 -0.46 -0.38
CA TYR A 151 -14.23 -1.92 -0.40
C TYR A 151 -14.17 -2.50 -1.84
N ILE A 152 -14.95 -1.95 -2.77
CA ILE A 152 -14.94 -2.44 -4.15
C ILE A 152 -13.62 -2.12 -4.82
N ILE A 153 -13.09 -0.92 -4.62
CA ILE A 153 -11.81 -0.50 -5.17
C ILE A 153 -10.68 -1.39 -4.64
N ASP A 154 -10.62 -1.57 -3.33
CA ASP A 154 -9.60 -2.39 -2.66
C ASP A 154 -9.66 -3.85 -3.14
N SER A 155 -10.86 -4.43 -3.22
CA SER A 155 -11.05 -5.81 -3.67
C SER A 155 -10.79 -6.04 -5.16
N THR A 156 -10.73 -5.00 -5.99
CA THR A 156 -10.41 -5.10 -7.42
C THR A 156 -8.99 -4.63 -7.75
N ALA A 157 -8.44 -3.65 -7.04
CA ALA A 157 -7.14 -3.08 -7.38
C ALA A 157 -5.99 -4.09 -7.17
N ALA A 158 -5.68 -4.46 -5.94
CA ALA A 158 -4.54 -5.31 -5.64
C ALA A 158 -4.64 -6.73 -6.25
N PRO A 159 -5.78 -7.47 -6.13
CA PRO A 159 -5.88 -8.81 -6.70
C PRO A 159 -5.71 -8.83 -8.23
N ILE A 160 -6.27 -7.86 -8.94
CA ILE A 160 -6.17 -7.79 -10.39
C ILE A 160 -4.74 -7.45 -10.82
N CYS A 161 -4.09 -6.48 -10.15
CA CYS A 161 -2.70 -6.12 -10.44
C CYS A 161 -1.71 -7.27 -10.18
N ILE A 162 -1.98 -8.14 -9.20
CA ILE A 162 -1.14 -9.32 -8.91
C ILE A 162 -1.30 -10.40 -9.99
N ILE A 163 -2.53 -10.62 -10.48
CA ILE A 163 -2.83 -11.65 -11.49
C ILE A 163 -2.42 -11.18 -12.89
N ALA A 164 -2.45 -9.87 -13.15
CA ALA A 164 -2.16 -9.32 -14.47
C ALA A 164 -0.70 -9.58 -14.88
N PRO A 165 -0.45 -10.10 -16.09
CA PRO A 165 0.91 -10.43 -16.55
C PRO A 165 1.79 -9.19 -16.78
N ILE A 166 1.17 -8.03 -16.98
CA ILE A 166 1.83 -6.73 -17.17
C ILE A 166 1.34 -5.80 -16.08
N SER A 167 2.06 -5.75 -14.96
CA SER A 167 1.74 -4.88 -13.84
C SER A 167 3.01 -4.47 -13.09
N SER A 168 2.92 -3.46 -12.23
CA SER A 168 4.01 -3.06 -11.33
C SER A 168 4.48 -4.23 -10.43
N TRP A 169 3.57 -5.10 -10.02
CA TRP A 169 3.86 -6.31 -9.25
C TRP A 169 4.58 -7.39 -10.05
N ALA A 170 4.18 -7.62 -11.29
CA ALA A 170 4.87 -8.54 -12.20
C ALA A 170 6.30 -8.09 -12.47
N ALA A 171 6.53 -6.80 -12.72
CA ALA A 171 7.84 -6.21 -12.92
C ALA A 171 8.74 -6.34 -11.67
N LYS A 172 8.16 -6.18 -10.47
CA LYS A 172 8.89 -6.36 -9.20
C LYS A 172 9.27 -7.82 -8.97
N ASN A 173 8.37 -8.76 -9.23
CA ASN A 173 8.61 -10.18 -9.06
C ASN A 173 9.68 -10.71 -10.02
N GLN A 174 9.78 -10.19 -11.24
CA GLN A 174 10.85 -10.56 -12.18
C GLN A 174 12.25 -10.20 -11.65
N ARG A 175 12.39 -9.17 -10.82
CA ARG A 175 13.66 -8.82 -10.17
C ARG A 175 14.01 -9.78 -9.02
N LEU A 176 13.03 -10.48 -8.45
CA LEU A 176 13.21 -11.44 -7.35
C LEU A 176 13.48 -12.86 -7.86
N LEU A 177 13.14 -13.17 -9.10
CA LEU A 177 13.50 -14.45 -9.71
C LEU A 177 14.97 -14.40 -10.09
N PRO A 178 15.80 -15.36 -9.62
CA PRO A 178 17.18 -15.49 -10.10
C PRO A 178 17.13 -15.53 -11.62
N SER A 179 17.96 -14.72 -12.26
CA SER A 179 17.93 -14.62 -13.73
C SER A 179 18.15 -16.02 -14.30
N TRP A 180 17.12 -16.62 -14.87
CA TRP A 180 17.22 -17.88 -15.63
C TRP A 180 18.19 -17.78 -16.82
N LYS A 181 18.76 -16.60 -17.08
CA LYS A 181 19.85 -16.34 -18.02
C LYS A 181 21.21 -16.89 -17.58
N SER A 182 21.37 -17.41 -16.37
CA SER A 182 22.62 -18.02 -15.89
C SER A 182 22.66 -19.55 -16.04
N VAL A 183 21.71 -20.16 -16.77
CA VAL A 183 21.60 -21.61 -16.97
C VAL A 183 21.69 -22.01 -18.46
N GLN A 184 22.24 -21.12 -19.31
CA GLN A 184 22.64 -21.48 -20.68
C GLN A 184 24.14 -21.37 -20.85
#